data_4ca6399dc8d8de7dc2379eec7935973f
#
_entry.id   4ca6399dc8d8de7dc2379eec7935973f
#
_cell.length_a   1.000
_cell.length_b   1.000
_cell.length_c   1.000
_cell.angle_alpha   90.00
_cell.angle_beta   90.00
_cell.angle_gamma   90.00
#
_symmetry.space_group_name_H-M   'P 1'
#
loop_
_entity.id
_entity.type
_entity.pdbx_description
1 polymer ?
#
loop_
_entity_poly.entity_id
_entity_poly.type
_entity_poly.pdbx_seq_one_letter_code
_entity_poly.pdbx_strand_id
1 'polypeptide(L)'
;MSLKYLGDEFDIHTGGVDHIPTHHENEIAQSKGRTGKIPAKVWMHVEFLQVDNGKMGKSLGNAYTLDQLQERGIEPLAYKLFCYTAHYRAKLNFTFEIAKSSQIALDRLRNGYLKHLEGTEIIDNSIIEEYKQKFLETINDDLNIPLAMGIVCLLYTSDAAD
;
A
#
# COMPACT_ATOMS: atom_id res chain seq x y z
N MET A 1 17.71 -9.57 16.84
CA MET A 1 18.42 -8.80 15.77
C MET A 1 18.14 -7.31 15.85
N SER A 2 16.88 -6.88 16.01
CA SER A 2 16.48 -5.45 16.15
C SER A 2 17.31 -4.66 17.16
N LEU A 3 17.48 -5.17 18.37
CA LEU A 3 18.28 -4.53 19.42
C LEU A 3 19.74 -4.22 19.01
N LYS A 4 20.32 -5.04 18.13
CA LYS A 4 21.71 -4.85 17.67
C LYS A 4 21.85 -3.65 16.74
N TYR A 5 20.81 -3.37 15.92
CA TYR A 5 20.87 -2.36 14.87
C TYR A 5 20.06 -1.12 15.16
N LEU A 6 18.96 -1.24 15.93
CA LEU A 6 18.03 -0.17 16.22
C LEU A 6 18.08 0.33 17.68
N GLY A 7 18.86 -0.38 18.55
CA GLY A 7 18.90 -0.07 19.98
C GLY A 7 17.74 -0.68 20.77
N ASP A 8 17.60 -0.28 22.02
CA ASP A 8 16.62 -0.83 22.96
C ASP A 8 15.20 -0.32 22.69
N GLU A 9 15.07 0.80 22.02
CA GLU A 9 13.81 1.41 21.62
C GLU A 9 13.92 1.92 20.18
N PHE A 10 12.87 1.72 19.39
CA PHE A 10 12.76 2.21 18.00
C PHE A 10 11.33 2.69 17.73
N ASP A 11 11.12 3.37 16.60
CA ASP A 11 9.86 4.10 16.40
C ASP A 11 8.71 3.18 15.97
N ILE A 12 8.93 2.31 14.97
CA ILE A 12 7.85 1.52 14.35
C ILE A 12 8.23 0.05 14.27
N HIS A 13 7.32 -0.82 14.73
CA HIS A 13 7.35 -2.27 14.53
C HIS A 13 6.14 -2.72 13.72
N THR A 14 6.36 -3.53 12.69
CA THR A 14 5.29 -3.97 11.79
C THR A 14 5.14 -5.49 11.80
N GLY A 15 3.91 -5.96 11.53
CA GLY A 15 3.63 -7.38 11.37
C GLY A 15 2.23 -7.64 10.84
N GLY A 16 1.88 -8.90 10.66
CA GLY A 16 0.48 -9.29 10.38
C GLY A 16 -0.39 -9.20 11.63
N VAL A 17 -1.69 -9.10 11.43
CA VAL A 17 -2.67 -9.09 12.55
C VAL A 17 -2.60 -10.35 13.42
N ASP A 18 -2.13 -11.46 12.87
CA ASP A 18 -1.90 -12.72 13.59
C ASP A 18 -0.75 -12.66 14.61
N HIS A 19 0.14 -11.67 14.49
CA HIS A 19 1.22 -11.46 15.45
C HIS A 19 0.76 -10.82 16.76
N ILE A 20 -0.40 -10.12 16.75
CA ILE A 20 -0.91 -9.40 17.92
C ILE A 20 -1.03 -10.31 19.15
N PRO A 21 -1.76 -11.46 19.09
CA PRO A 21 -2.10 -12.21 20.30
C PRO A 21 -0.93 -13.02 20.88
N THR A 22 0.15 -13.21 20.14
CA THR A 22 1.24 -14.12 20.59
C THR A 22 2.63 -13.60 20.30
N HIS A 23 2.96 -13.32 19.05
CA HIS A 23 4.34 -13.00 18.64
C HIS A 23 4.82 -11.67 19.21
N HIS A 24 4.05 -10.61 18.99
CA HIS A 24 4.39 -9.27 19.47
C HIS A 24 4.28 -9.15 20.99
N GLU A 25 3.32 -9.82 21.63
CA GLU A 25 3.26 -9.90 23.09
C GLU A 25 4.51 -10.54 23.69
N ASN A 26 5.00 -11.62 23.07
CA ASN A 26 6.25 -12.27 23.47
C ASN A 26 7.48 -11.38 23.25
N GLU A 27 7.54 -10.63 22.16
CA GLU A 27 8.62 -9.66 21.92
C GLU A 27 8.63 -8.54 22.95
N ILE A 28 7.44 -8.02 23.31
CA ILE A 28 7.29 -7.03 24.39
C ILE A 28 7.78 -7.62 25.72
N ALA A 29 7.35 -8.83 26.06
CA ALA A 29 7.74 -9.49 27.31
C ALA A 29 9.26 -9.71 27.39
N GLN A 30 9.88 -10.21 26.29
CA GLN A 30 11.32 -10.42 26.19
C GLN A 30 12.11 -9.11 26.31
N SER A 31 11.66 -8.04 25.65
CA SER A 31 12.30 -6.73 25.72
C SER A 31 12.20 -6.13 27.11
N LYS A 32 11.01 -6.18 27.73
CA LYS A 32 10.80 -5.72 29.12
C LYS A 32 11.66 -6.51 30.10
N GLY A 33 11.76 -7.84 29.95
CA GLY A 33 12.58 -8.68 30.80
C GLY A 33 14.08 -8.38 30.69
N ARG A 34 14.55 -7.95 29.51
CA ARG A 34 15.96 -7.63 29.27
C ARG A 34 16.31 -6.17 29.59
N THR A 35 15.49 -5.21 29.19
CA THR A 35 15.83 -3.79 29.15
C THR A 35 14.96 -2.94 30.10
N GLY A 36 13.88 -3.50 30.63
CA GLY A 36 12.86 -2.75 31.36
C GLY A 36 11.90 -1.94 30.46
N LYS A 37 12.06 -1.98 29.13
CA LYS A 37 11.38 -1.11 28.17
C LYS A 37 10.56 -1.88 27.14
N ILE A 38 9.53 -1.21 26.59
CA ILE A 38 8.80 -1.67 25.40
C ILE A 38 9.64 -1.30 24.17
N PRO A 39 9.89 -2.22 23.22
CA PRO A 39 10.87 -2.00 22.16
C PRO A 39 10.42 -1.02 21.08
N ALA A 40 9.12 -0.86 20.85
CA ALA A 40 8.61 0.02 19.81
C ALA A 40 7.55 0.99 20.34
N LYS A 41 7.54 2.21 19.80
CA LYS A 41 6.55 3.25 20.16
C LYS A 41 5.23 3.03 19.42
N VAL A 42 5.30 2.60 18.16
CA VAL A 42 4.12 2.35 17.29
C VAL A 42 4.17 0.92 16.78
N TRP A 43 3.05 0.23 16.90
CA TRP A 43 2.84 -1.13 16.38
C TRP A 43 1.85 -1.08 15.23
N MET A 44 2.30 -1.39 14.03
CA MET A 44 1.47 -1.38 12.83
C MET A 44 1.17 -2.79 12.36
N HIS A 45 -0.11 -3.13 12.27
CA HIS A 45 -0.56 -4.46 11.86
C HIS A 45 -1.30 -4.42 10.54
N VAL A 46 -0.91 -5.30 9.62
CA VAL A 46 -1.44 -5.40 8.27
C VAL A 46 -2.31 -6.63 8.15
N GLU A 47 -3.47 -6.49 7.51
CA GLU A 47 -4.37 -7.59 7.20
C GLU A 47 -3.84 -8.50 6.09
N PHE A 48 -4.46 -9.68 5.96
CA PHE A 48 -4.01 -10.70 5.03
C PHE A 48 -4.38 -10.40 3.57
N LEU A 49 -3.44 -10.76 2.69
CA LEU A 49 -3.74 -10.97 1.29
C LEU A 49 -4.37 -12.35 1.09
N GLN A 50 -5.56 -12.36 0.53
CA GLN A 50 -6.26 -13.57 0.10
C GLN A 50 -6.03 -13.79 -1.40
N VAL A 51 -6.20 -15.02 -1.85
CA VAL A 51 -6.20 -15.39 -3.27
C VAL A 51 -7.47 -16.18 -3.54
N ASP A 52 -8.28 -15.72 -4.50
CA ASP A 52 -9.57 -16.32 -4.85
C ASP A 52 -10.46 -16.57 -3.60
N ASN A 53 -10.54 -15.56 -2.71
CA ASN A 53 -11.25 -15.58 -1.43
C ASN A 53 -10.75 -16.63 -0.42
N GLY A 54 -9.60 -17.24 -0.69
CA GLY A 54 -8.96 -18.24 0.16
C GLY A 54 -7.65 -17.78 0.76
N LYS A 55 -7.10 -18.60 1.66
CA LYS A 55 -5.77 -18.36 2.23
C LYS A 55 -4.71 -18.53 1.13
N MET A 56 -3.78 -17.56 1.03
CA MET A 56 -2.59 -17.72 0.21
C MET A 56 -1.59 -18.65 0.92
N GLY A 57 -1.03 -19.59 0.18
CA GLY A 57 -0.02 -20.50 0.73
C GLY A 57 0.75 -21.26 -0.34
N LYS A 58 2.05 -21.44 -0.11
CA LYS A 58 2.91 -22.20 -1.05
C LYS A 58 2.43 -23.66 -1.22
N SER A 59 1.97 -24.28 -0.12
CA SER A 59 1.42 -25.64 -0.14
C SER A 59 0.10 -25.76 -0.89
N LEU A 60 -0.61 -24.64 -1.10
CA LEU A 60 -1.87 -24.59 -1.85
C LEU A 60 -1.65 -24.26 -3.34
N GLY A 61 -0.41 -24.00 -3.76
CA GLY A 61 -0.07 -23.67 -5.14
C GLY A 61 -0.62 -22.32 -5.63
N ASN A 62 -1.14 -21.48 -4.72
CA ASN A 62 -1.76 -20.18 -5.03
C ASN A 62 -0.93 -18.98 -4.55
N ALA A 63 0.35 -19.17 -4.26
CA ALA A 63 1.31 -18.11 -3.98
C ALA A 63 2.08 -17.78 -5.26
N TYR A 64 1.78 -16.63 -5.86
CA TYR A 64 2.39 -16.19 -7.11
C TYR A 64 3.60 -15.30 -6.86
N THR A 65 4.65 -15.45 -7.68
CA THR A 65 5.79 -14.55 -7.72
C THR A 65 5.52 -13.37 -8.68
N LEU A 66 6.31 -12.30 -8.56
CA LEU A 66 6.19 -11.17 -9.50
C LEU A 66 6.50 -11.61 -10.94
N ASP A 67 7.46 -12.52 -11.15
CA ASP A 67 7.78 -13.04 -12.48
C ASP A 67 6.57 -13.75 -13.11
N GLN A 68 5.87 -14.56 -12.32
CA GLN A 68 4.65 -15.23 -12.78
C GLN A 68 3.50 -14.25 -13.11
N LEU A 69 3.45 -13.10 -12.44
CA LEU A 69 2.51 -12.03 -12.79
C LEU A 69 2.91 -11.35 -14.10
N GLN A 70 4.21 -11.09 -14.30
CA GLN A 70 4.73 -10.50 -15.55
C GLN A 70 4.51 -11.41 -16.76
N GLU A 71 4.72 -12.72 -16.64
CA GLU A 71 4.39 -13.70 -17.67
C GLU A 71 2.92 -13.65 -18.09
N ARG A 72 2.03 -13.18 -17.22
CA ARG A 72 0.58 -12.99 -17.48
C ARG A 72 0.21 -11.55 -17.85
N GLY A 73 1.20 -10.72 -18.13
CA GLY A 73 1.01 -9.32 -18.56
C GLY A 73 0.63 -8.36 -17.44
N ILE A 74 0.98 -8.68 -16.19
CA ILE A 74 0.75 -7.80 -15.03
C ILE A 74 2.11 -7.30 -14.55
N GLU A 75 2.38 -6.02 -14.71
CA GLU A 75 3.61 -5.39 -14.26
C GLU A 75 3.69 -5.32 -12.72
N PRO A 76 4.89 -5.32 -12.12
CA PRO A 76 5.08 -5.12 -10.68
C PRO A 76 4.43 -3.83 -10.16
N LEU A 77 4.44 -2.74 -10.94
CA LEU A 77 3.75 -1.50 -10.58
C LEU A 77 2.22 -1.63 -10.61
N ALA A 78 1.67 -2.43 -11.51
CA ALA A 78 0.23 -2.72 -11.52
C ALA A 78 -0.17 -3.54 -10.28
N TYR A 79 0.66 -4.51 -9.89
CA TYR A 79 0.45 -5.22 -8.63
C TYR A 79 0.55 -4.29 -7.40
N LYS A 80 1.50 -3.36 -7.40
CA LYS A 80 1.60 -2.34 -6.35
C LYS A 80 0.34 -1.46 -6.31
N LEU A 81 -0.16 -1.04 -7.48
CA LEU A 81 -1.41 -0.27 -7.57
C LEU A 81 -2.61 -1.08 -7.06
N PHE A 82 -2.67 -2.39 -7.39
CA PHE A 82 -3.64 -3.31 -6.80
C PHE A 82 -3.58 -3.30 -5.26
N CYS A 83 -2.38 -3.37 -4.66
CA CYS A 83 -2.24 -3.32 -3.20
C CYS A 83 -2.77 -2.00 -2.61
N TYR A 84 -2.75 -0.91 -3.36
CA TYR A 84 -3.27 0.40 -2.94
C TYR A 84 -4.78 0.54 -3.03
N THR A 85 -5.50 -0.45 -3.57
CA THR A 85 -6.97 -0.42 -3.66
C THR A 85 -7.65 -0.75 -2.33
N ALA A 86 -6.93 -1.29 -1.36
CA ALA A 86 -7.44 -1.57 -0.03
C ALA A 86 -6.59 -0.87 1.04
N HIS A 87 -7.25 -0.47 2.12
CA HIS A 87 -6.55 0.00 3.31
C HIS A 87 -5.75 -1.15 3.96
N TYR A 88 -4.58 -0.88 4.53
CA TYR A 88 -3.73 -1.93 5.10
C TYR A 88 -4.38 -2.73 6.24
N ARG A 89 -5.41 -2.18 6.89
CA ARG A 89 -6.23 -2.86 7.91
C ARG A 89 -7.36 -3.71 7.33
N ALA A 90 -7.55 -3.70 6.02
CA ALA A 90 -8.60 -4.46 5.35
C ALA A 90 -8.02 -5.66 4.59
N LYS A 91 -8.75 -6.76 4.57
CA LYS A 91 -8.38 -7.93 3.76
C LYS A 91 -8.41 -7.55 2.30
N LEU A 92 -7.34 -7.90 1.59
CA LEU A 92 -7.23 -7.69 0.15
C LEU A 92 -7.33 -9.05 -0.54
N ASN A 93 -8.24 -9.17 -1.51
CA ASN A 93 -8.41 -10.40 -2.26
C ASN A 93 -7.79 -10.26 -3.65
N PHE A 94 -6.78 -11.05 -3.92
CA PHE A 94 -6.15 -11.14 -5.23
C PHE A 94 -6.92 -12.10 -6.13
N THR A 95 -7.26 -11.62 -7.31
CA THR A 95 -7.62 -12.46 -8.48
C THR A 95 -6.88 -11.92 -9.70
N PHE A 96 -6.65 -12.75 -10.71
CA PHE A 96 -6.03 -12.27 -11.95
C PHE A 96 -6.87 -11.23 -12.68
N GLU A 97 -8.19 -11.28 -12.55
CA GLU A 97 -9.11 -10.29 -13.13
C GLU A 97 -8.92 -8.92 -12.50
N ILE A 98 -8.86 -8.85 -11.16
CA ILE A 98 -8.61 -7.60 -10.43
C ILE A 98 -7.21 -7.06 -10.74
N ALA A 99 -6.21 -7.94 -10.81
CA ALA A 99 -4.84 -7.54 -11.16
C ALA A 99 -4.73 -6.99 -12.58
N LYS A 100 -5.46 -7.57 -13.55
CA LYS A 100 -5.57 -7.02 -14.93
C LYS A 100 -6.28 -5.66 -14.95
N SER A 101 -7.32 -5.50 -14.16
CA SER A 101 -7.98 -4.19 -14.02
C SER A 101 -7.03 -3.12 -13.45
N SER A 102 -6.15 -3.50 -12.54
CA SER A 102 -5.10 -2.62 -12.01
C SER A 102 -4.02 -2.30 -13.06
N GLN A 103 -3.72 -3.23 -13.98
CA GLN A 103 -2.85 -2.93 -15.13
C GLN A 103 -3.47 -1.86 -16.03
N ILE A 104 -4.75 -2.00 -16.36
CA ILE A 104 -5.47 -1.01 -17.16
C ILE A 104 -5.50 0.36 -16.46
N ALA A 105 -5.69 0.38 -15.13
CA ALA A 105 -5.66 1.61 -14.34
C ALA A 105 -4.27 2.27 -14.36
N LEU A 106 -3.20 1.47 -14.25
CA LEU A 106 -1.83 1.97 -14.39
C LEU A 106 -1.58 2.60 -15.75
N ASP A 107 -2.02 1.94 -16.82
CA ASP A 107 -1.84 2.44 -18.18
C ASP A 107 -2.62 3.75 -18.41
N ARG A 108 -3.82 3.88 -17.83
CA ARG A 108 -4.58 5.15 -17.86
C ARG A 108 -3.85 6.27 -17.12
N LEU A 109 -3.29 6.00 -15.93
CA LEU A 109 -2.51 6.99 -15.19
C LEU A 109 -1.26 7.44 -15.97
N ARG A 110 -0.54 6.50 -16.60
CA ARG A 110 0.62 6.84 -17.46
C ARG A 110 0.21 7.69 -18.65
N ASN A 111 -0.85 7.33 -19.33
CA ASN A 111 -1.35 8.07 -20.49
C ASN A 111 -1.84 9.48 -20.08
N GLY A 112 -2.52 9.62 -18.96
CA GLY A 112 -2.89 10.91 -18.39
C GLY A 112 -1.66 11.77 -18.12
N TYR A 113 -0.65 11.23 -17.43
CA TYR A 113 0.60 11.93 -17.16
C TYR A 113 1.32 12.39 -18.45
N LEU A 114 1.40 11.52 -19.45
CA LEU A 114 2.05 11.86 -20.74
C LEU A 114 1.31 12.97 -21.48
N LYS A 115 -0.02 12.96 -21.48
CA LYS A 115 -0.82 14.06 -22.07
C LYS A 115 -0.53 15.42 -21.40
N HIS A 116 -0.41 15.43 -20.07
CA HIS A 116 -0.06 16.64 -19.35
C HIS A 116 1.36 17.12 -19.63
N LEU A 117 2.32 16.22 -19.85
CA LEU A 117 3.69 16.62 -20.26
C LEU A 117 3.74 17.26 -21.64
N GLU A 118 2.87 16.86 -22.55
CA GLU A 118 2.75 17.41 -23.91
C GLU A 118 1.86 18.66 -23.98
N GLY A 119 1.09 18.92 -22.93
CA GLY A 119 0.18 20.07 -22.82
C GLY A 119 0.94 21.39 -22.72
N THR A 120 0.39 22.42 -23.35
CA THR A 120 0.93 23.79 -23.30
C THR A 120 0.13 24.70 -22.37
N GLU A 121 -0.94 24.19 -21.78
CA GLU A 121 -1.80 24.97 -20.89
C GLU A 121 -1.12 25.22 -19.53
N ILE A 122 -1.30 26.44 -19.04
CA ILE A 122 -0.80 26.82 -17.71
C ILE A 122 -1.84 26.37 -16.70
N ILE A 123 -1.50 25.33 -15.92
CA ILE A 123 -2.35 24.89 -14.82
C ILE A 123 -2.30 25.93 -13.70
N ASP A 124 -3.45 26.27 -13.14
CA ASP A 124 -3.52 27.13 -11.96
C ASP A 124 -2.86 26.43 -10.76
N ASN A 125 -1.80 27.03 -10.26
CA ASN A 125 -1.06 26.51 -9.10
C ASN A 125 -1.95 26.34 -7.86
N SER A 126 -3.03 27.09 -7.74
CA SER A 126 -3.98 26.96 -6.63
C SER A 126 -4.69 25.61 -6.62
N ILE A 127 -5.03 25.09 -7.79
CA ILE A 127 -5.66 23.77 -7.96
C ILE A 127 -4.67 22.68 -7.56
N ILE A 128 -3.41 22.78 -8.01
CA ILE A 128 -2.37 21.81 -7.67
C ILE A 128 -2.14 21.76 -6.16
N GLU A 129 -2.05 22.91 -5.50
CA GLU A 129 -1.84 22.96 -4.04
C GLU A 129 -3.06 22.44 -3.28
N GLU A 130 -4.28 22.67 -3.77
CA GLU A 130 -5.51 22.11 -3.18
C GLU A 130 -5.50 20.57 -3.23
N TYR A 131 -5.21 19.96 -4.40
CA TYR A 131 -5.14 18.51 -4.55
C TYR A 131 -4.00 17.91 -3.74
N LYS A 132 -2.86 18.56 -3.69
CA LYS A 132 -1.70 18.15 -2.87
C LYS A 132 -2.05 18.16 -1.38
N GLN A 133 -2.73 19.19 -0.90
CA GLN A 133 -3.18 19.29 0.48
C GLN A 133 -4.16 18.16 0.82
N LYS A 134 -5.18 17.93 0.00
CA LYS A 134 -6.13 16.81 0.15
C LYS A 134 -5.43 15.45 0.18
N PHE A 135 -4.46 15.27 -0.70
CA PHE A 135 -3.66 14.03 -0.76
C PHE A 135 -2.87 13.82 0.55
N LEU A 136 -2.20 14.86 1.04
CA LEU A 136 -1.42 14.80 2.29
C LEU A 136 -2.30 14.55 3.51
N GLU A 137 -3.45 15.23 3.61
CA GLU A 137 -4.43 15.01 4.68
C GLU A 137 -4.91 13.56 4.69
N THR A 138 -5.19 13.00 3.52
CA THR A 138 -5.65 11.62 3.37
C THR A 138 -4.57 10.60 3.76
N ILE A 139 -3.31 10.83 3.38
CA ILE A 139 -2.19 9.95 3.79
C ILE A 139 -1.93 10.05 5.29
N ASN A 140 -2.07 11.24 5.86
CA ASN A 140 -1.87 11.47 7.29
C ASN A 140 -3.03 10.93 8.15
N ASP A 141 -4.15 10.56 7.53
CA ASP A 141 -5.26 9.86 8.17
C ASP A 141 -5.07 8.34 8.05
N ASP A 142 -4.22 7.80 8.91
CA ASP A 142 -3.92 6.36 9.04
C ASP A 142 -3.53 5.68 7.71
N LEU A 143 -2.76 6.38 6.85
CA LEU A 143 -2.30 5.86 5.55
C LEU A 143 -3.46 5.44 4.64
N ASN A 144 -4.50 6.25 4.52
CA ASN A 144 -5.66 5.97 3.68
C ASN A 144 -5.33 6.08 2.18
N ILE A 145 -4.45 5.17 1.73
CA ILE A 145 -3.96 5.12 0.34
C ILE A 145 -5.08 4.95 -0.68
N PRO A 146 -6.12 4.12 -0.46
CA PRO A 146 -7.23 4.02 -1.43
C PRO A 146 -7.88 5.37 -1.75
N LEU A 147 -8.15 6.17 -0.73
CA LEU A 147 -8.72 7.51 -0.93
C LEU A 147 -7.71 8.46 -1.58
N ALA A 148 -6.44 8.42 -1.17
CA ALA A 148 -5.37 9.20 -1.78
C ALA A 148 -5.22 8.90 -3.28
N MET A 149 -5.31 7.65 -3.69
CA MET A 149 -5.29 7.26 -5.10
C MET A 149 -6.52 7.76 -5.85
N GLY A 150 -7.69 7.82 -5.21
CA GLY A 150 -8.89 8.46 -5.77
C GLY A 150 -8.66 9.94 -6.09
N ILE A 151 -7.99 10.69 -5.20
CA ILE A 151 -7.63 12.10 -5.41
C ILE A 151 -6.69 12.24 -6.60
N VAL A 152 -5.67 11.36 -6.73
CA VAL A 152 -4.77 11.34 -7.90
C VAL A 152 -5.56 11.08 -9.20
N CYS A 153 -6.49 10.11 -9.19
CA CYS A 153 -7.31 9.83 -10.38
C CYS A 153 -8.17 11.04 -10.78
N LEU A 154 -8.75 11.74 -9.82
CA LEU A 154 -9.56 12.95 -10.10
C LEU A 154 -8.72 14.05 -10.73
N LEU A 155 -7.49 14.28 -10.27
CA LEU A 155 -6.58 15.26 -10.85
C LEU A 155 -6.34 15.03 -12.35
N TYR A 156 -6.21 13.76 -12.77
CA TYR A 156 -5.97 13.42 -14.18
C TYR A 156 -7.24 13.28 -15.02
N THR A 157 -8.44 13.29 -14.42
CA THR A 157 -9.71 13.13 -15.14
C THR A 157 -10.51 14.43 -15.22
N SER A 158 -10.25 15.41 -14.36
CA SER A 158 -10.96 16.70 -14.37
C SER A 158 -10.73 17.50 -15.65
N ASP A 159 -9.58 17.29 -16.31
CA ASP A 159 -9.25 17.98 -17.57
C ASP A 159 -9.75 17.23 -18.82
N ALA A 160 -10.40 16.08 -18.67
CA ALA A 160 -10.92 15.29 -19.80
C ALA A 160 -12.40 15.58 -20.10
N ALA A 161 -13.02 16.58 -19.44
CA ALA A 161 -14.45 16.89 -19.50
C ALA A 161 -14.78 18.23 -20.21
N ASP A 162 -13.77 18.92 -20.84
CA ASP A 162 -13.99 20.08 -21.71
C ASP A 162 -13.65 19.80 -23.17
#